data_fea993c152cdf7144ce025dee2a82eb5
#
_entry.id   fea993c152cdf7144ce025dee2a82eb5
#
_cell.length_a   1.000
_cell.length_b   1.000
_cell.length_c   1.000
_cell.angle_alpha   90.00
_cell.angle_beta   90.00
_cell.angle_gamma   90.00
#
_symmetry.space_group_name_H-M   'P 1'
#
loop_
_entity.id
_entity.type
_entity.pdbx_description
1 polymer ?
#
loop_
_entity_poly.entity_id
_entity_poly.type
_entity_poly.pdbx_seq_one_letter_code
_entity_poly.pdbx_strand_id
1 'polypeptide(L)'
;MRSATTTGGDAEGHAAGLDDSELVRRVRAGDRSAFAGLVRRHGGALLRFARLFVRETSVAEEVVQDTWMAVLEGLGGFEGRASFKTWLYRILANRARTRAVREGRTVPFSALAETGNDEHAVHPERFDAGGMWRDPPVGWTDETPERLALEAETRQVMEAAVQALPAAQRAVLVLRDEDGLETEEICNLLDLTVTNQRVLLHRARTRVRQALEQHMRGGR
;
A
#
# COMPACT_ATOMS: atom_id res chain seq x y z
N MET A 1 -14.08 21.02 -45.13
CA MET A 1 -13.00 20.36 -44.38
C MET A 1 -12.52 21.31 -43.27
N ARG A 2 -12.94 21.06 -42.06
CA ARG A 2 -12.40 21.72 -40.87
C ARG A 2 -12.09 20.64 -39.87
N SER A 3 -10.79 20.51 -39.61
CA SER A 3 -10.15 19.55 -38.71
C SER A 3 -10.62 19.82 -37.27
N ALA A 4 -11.15 18.79 -36.63
CA ALA A 4 -11.32 18.72 -35.20
C ALA A 4 -10.01 18.10 -34.62
N THR A 5 -9.20 18.92 -33.99
CA THR A 5 -7.99 18.47 -33.32
C THR A 5 -8.06 18.92 -31.86
N THR A 6 -7.88 17.95 -30.94
CA THR A 6 -7.30 18.06 -29.61
C THR A 6 -8.12 18.73 -28.53
N THR A 7 -8.85 17.92 -27.76
CA THR A 7 -9.24 18.26 -26.39
C THR A 7 -8.95 17.03 -25.47
N GLY A 8 -7.72 16.55 -25.47
CA GLY A 8 -7.29 15.44 -24.61
C GLY A 8 -6.38 15.85 -23.44
N GLY A 9 -5.67 16.98 -23.56
CA GLY A 9 -4.64 17.36 -22.59
C GLY A 9 -5.16 18.05 -21.33
N ASP A 10 -6.23 18.83 -21.44
CA ASP A 10 -6.71 19.67 -20.33
C ASP A 10 -7.56 18.88 -19.31
N ALA A 11 -8.16 17.77 -19.73
CA ALA A 11 -8.97 16.90 -18.84
C ALA A 11 -8.10 16.07 -17.90
N GLU A 12 -6.88 15.70 -18.32
CA GLU A 12 -5.95 14.89 -17.52
C GLU A 12 -5.29 15.66 -16.38
N GLY A 13 -4.97 16.93 -16.59
CA GLY A 13 -4.44 17.82 -15.55
C GLY A 13 -5.44 18.16 -14.46
N HIS A 14 -6.73 18.22 -14.81
CA HIS A 14 -7.79 18.59 -13.87
C HIS A 14 -8.16 17.46 -12.87
N ALA A 15 -7.92 16.20 -13.22
CA ALA A 15 -8.20 15.07 -12.34
C ALA A 15 -7.12 14.84 -11.26
N ALA A 16 -5.92 15.38 -11.42
CA ALA A 16 -4.79 15.14 -10.53
C ALA A 16 -4.95 15.79 -9.13
N GLY A 17 -5.69 16.89 -9.03
CA GLY A 17 -5.92 17.64 -7.78
C GLY A 17 -7.22 17.28 -7.03
N LEU A 18 -8.07 16.45 -7.61
CA LEU A 18 -9.36 16.10 -7.02
C LEU A 18 -9.19 14.98 -5.98
N ASP A 19 -9.99 15.00 -4.93
CA ASP A 19 -10.07 13.89 -3.98
C ASP A 19 -10.83 12.68 -4.56
N ASP A 20 -10.75 11.53 -3.88
CA ASP A 20 -11.41 10.31 -4.33
C ASP A 20 -12.93 10.45 -4.35
N SER A 21 -13.52 11.22 -3.44
CA SER A 21 -14.97 11.41 -3.37
C SER A 21 -15.49 12.15 -4.59
N GLU A 22 -14.76 13.18 -5.01
CA GLU A 22 -15.10 13.95 -6.22
C GLU A 22 -14.88 13.10 -7.49
N LEU A 23 -13.79 12.32 -7.56
CA LEU A 23 -13.55 11.41 -8.68
C LEU A 23 -14.67 10.36 -8.78
N VAL A 24 -15.06 9.75 -7.67
CA VAL A 24 -16.17 8.78 -7.60
C VAL A 24 -17.48 9.41 -8.10
N ARG A 25 -17.79 10.63 -7.64
CA ARG A 25 -18.99 11.35 -8.08
C ARG A 25 -19.01 11.56 -9.60
N ARG A 26 -17.88 11.95 -10.19
CA ARG A 26 -17.72 12.14 -11.64
C ARG A 26 -17.82 10.82 -12.42
N VAL A 27 -17.21 9.77 -11.92
CA VAL A 27 -17.33 8.42 -12.54
C VAL A 27 -18.79 7.99 -12.59
N ARG A 28 -19.57 8.22 -11.52
CA ARG A 28 -21.02 7.96 -11.49
C ARG A 28 -21.80 8.78 -12.53
N ALA A 29 -21.32 9.97 -12.86
CA ALA A 29 -21.85 10.82 -13.92
C ALA A 29 -21.38 10.43 -15.34
N GLY A 30 -20.59 9.34 -15.47
CA GLY A 30 -20.09 8.83 -16.75
C GLY A 30 -18.76 9.43 -17.21
N ASP A 31 -18.03 10.16 -16.35
CA ASP A 31 -16.74 10.77 -16.68
C ASP A 31 -15.63 9.70 -16.70
N ARG A 32 -15.20 9.34 -17.91
CA ARG A 32 -14.11 8.36 -18.12
C ARG A 32 -12.75 8.89 -17.66
N SER A 33 -12.51 10.18 -17.70
CA SER A 33 -11.25 10.77 -17.27
C SER A 33 -11.07 10.70 -15.76
N ALA A 34 -12.17 10.86 -15.01
CA ALA A 34 -12.19 10.66 -13.57
C ALA A 34 -11.88 9.19 -13.19
N PHE A 35 -12.41 8.22 -13.93
CA PHE A 35 -12.06 6.81 -13.73
C PHE A 35 -10.58 6.54 -13.99
N ALA A 36 -10.03 7.04 -15.10
CA ALA A 36 -8.60 6.96 -15.37
C ALA A 36 -7.76 7.61 -14.26
N GLY A 37 -8.26 8.70 -13.66
CA GLY A 37 -7.66 9.34 -12.48
C GLY A 37 -7.57 8.41 -11.27
N LEU A 38 -8.66 7.70 -10.94
CA LEU A 38 -8.67 6.69 -9.87
C LEU A 38 -7.71 5.54 -10.15
N VAL A 39 -7.68 5.03 -11.39
CA VAL A 39 -6.77 3.94 -11.80
C VAL A 39 -5.30 4.38 -11.65
N ARG A 40 -4.93 5.56 -12.12
CA ARG A 40 -3.56 6.10 -11.96
C ARG A 40 -3.18 6.26 -10.50
N ARG A 41 -4.09 6.77 -9.66
CA ARG A 41 -3.83 7.03 -8.23
C ARG A 41 -3.63 5.75 -7.44
N HIS A 42 -4.46 4.76 -7.66
CA HIS A 42 -4.50 3.56 -6.82
C HIS A 42 -3.86 2.32 -7.46
N GLY A 43 -3.67 2.28 -8.78
CA GLY A 43 -3.27 1.07 -9.51
C GLY A 43 -1.95 0.45 -9.03
N GLY A 44 -0.93 1.29 -8.80
CA GLY A 44 0.36 0.81 -8.28
C GLY A 44 0.27 0.20 -6.89
N ALA A 45 -0.51 0.83 -5.99
CA ALA A 45 -0.74 0.33 -4.63
C ALA A 45 -1.54 -0.98 -4.64
N LEU A 46 -2.58 -1.06 -5.46
CA LEU A 46 -3.36 -2.30 -5.63
C LEU A 46 -2.51 -3.45 -6.15
N LEU A 47 -1.63 -3.20 -7.12
CA LEU A 47 -0.73 -4.23 -7.66
C LEU A 47 0.24 -4.74 -6.58
N ARG A 48 0.86 -3.84 -5.80
CA ARG A 48 1.71 -4.22 -4.66
C ARG A 48 0.95 -5.08 -3.67
N PHE A 49 -0.28 -4.71 -3.33
CA PHE A 49 -1.11 -5.46 -2.39
C PHE A 49 -1.55 -6.82 -2.96
N ALA A 50 -1.96 -6.90 -4.23
CA ALA A 50 -2.32 -8.18 -4.87
C ALA A 50 -1.15 -9.18 -4.85
N ARG A 51 0.10 -8.71 -5.04
CA ARG A 51 1.32 -9.54 -4.99
C ARG A 51 1.64 -10.13 -3.61
N LEU A 52 0.93 -9.73 -2.55
CA LEU A 52 1.01 -10.40 -1.26
C LEU A 52 0.28 -11.75 -1.25
N PHE A 53 -0.69 -11.92 -2.14
CA PHE A 53 -1.54 -13.13 -2.22
C PHE A 53 -1.11 -14.09 -3.33
N VAL A 54 -0.62 -13.55 -4.46
CA VAL A 54 -0.24 -14.31 -5.64
C VAL A 54 1.24 -14.07 -6.00
N ARG A 55 1.90 -15.07 -6.64
CA ARG A 55 3.34 -14.99 -6.95
C ARG A 55 3.61 -14.31 -8.28
N GLU A 56 2.82 -14.70 -9.27
CA GLU A 56 3.01 -14.26 -10.65
C GLU A 56 2.49 -12.83 -10.82
N THR A 57 3.31 -11.95 -11.38
CA THR A 57 2.92 -10.55 -11.61
C THR A 57 1.73 -10.46 -12.56
N SER A 58 1.68 -11.30 -13.60
CA SER A 58 0.55 -11.37 -14.53
C SER A 58 -0.77 -11.72 -13.83
N VAL A 59 -0.73 -12.64 -12.87
CA VAL A 59 -1.91 -12.99 -12.07
C VAL A 59 -2.33 -11.85 -11.15
N ALA A 60 -1.36 -11.12 -10.57
CA ALA A 60 -1.66 -9.93 -9.77
C ALA A 60 -2.32 -8.84 -10.62
N GLU A 61 -1.84 -8.63 -11.85
CA GLU A 61 -2.44 -7.69 -12.82
C GLU A 61 -3.86 -8.09 -13.20
N GLU A 62 -4.14 -9.38 -13.46
CA GLU A 62 -5.49 -9.89 -13.68
C GLU A 62 -6.41 -9.59 -12.49
N VAL A 63 -5.94 -9.85 -11.25
CA VAL A 63 -6.71 -9.57 -10.03
C VAL A 63 -7.03 -8.08 -9.90
N VAL A 64 -6.08 -7.21 -10.24
CA VAL A 64 -6.30 -5.75 -10.25
C VAL A 64 -7.29 -5.34 -11.32
N GLN A 65 -7.21 -5.89 -12.53
CA GLN A 65 -8.19 -5.64 -13.60
C GLN A 65 -9.59 -6.07 -13.19
N ASP A 66 -9.73 -7.28 -12.67
CA ASP A 66 -11.00 -7.79 -12.15
C ASP A 66 -11.57 -6.91 -11.03
N THR A 67 -10.68 -6.35 -10.20
CA THR A 67 -11.07 -5.41 -9.15
C THR A 67 -11.67 -4.15 -9.74
N TRP A 68 -11.05 -3.55 -10.77
CA TRP A 68 -11.56 -2.37 -11.43
C TRP A 68 -12.88 -2.62 -12.15
N MET A 69 -13.07 -3.81 -12.74
CA MET A 69 -14.37 -4.20 -13.31
C MET A 69 -15.46 -4.26 -12.24
N ALA A 70 -15.17 -4.89 -11.08
CA ALA A 70 -16.12 -4.93 -9.98
C ALA A 70 -16.40 -3.54 -9.36
N VAL A 71 -15.41 -2.65 -9.37
CA VAL A 71 -15.60 -1.25 -8.96
C VAL A 71 -16.62 -0.57 -9.87
N LEU A 72 -16.48 -0.69 -11.21
CA LEU A 72 -17.43 -0.10 -12.16
C LEU A 72 -18.85 -0.64 -11.98
N GLU A 73 -18.98 -1.95 -11.78
CA GLU A 73 -20.28 -2.60 -11.55
C GLU A 73 -20.90 -2.20 -10.21
N GLY A 74 -20.09 -2.12 -9.16
CA GLY A 74 -20.54 -1.86 -7.79
C GLY A 74 -20.63 -0.39 -7.39
N LEU A 75 -20.05 0.53 -8.19
CA LEU A 75 -19.92 1.92 -7.80
C LEU A 75 -21.27 2.62 -7.57
N GLY A 76 -22.31 2.21 -8.29
CA GLY A 76 -23.68 2.70 -8.09
C GLY A 76 -24.20 2.47 -6.67
N GLY A 77 -23.84 1.33 -6.06
CA GLY A 77 -24.20 0.96 -4.70
C GLY A 77 -23.22 1.38 -3.60
N PHE A 78 -22.12 2.06 -3.94
CA PHE A 78 -21.19 2.56 -2.94
C PHE A 78 -21.80 3.74 -2.17
N GLU A 79 -22.12 3.54 -0.89
CA GLU A 79 -22.83 4.52 -0.05
C GLU A 79 -21.91 5.47 0.72
N GLY A 80 -20.58 5.31 0.63
CA GLY A 80 -19.62 6.18 1.35
C GLY A 80 -19.53 5.93 2.86
N ARG A 81 -20.02 4.77 3.37
CA ARG A 81 -19.89 4.40 4.80
C ARG A 81 -18.43 4.18 5.22
N ALA A 82 -17.56 3.87 4.27
CA ALA A 82 -16.12 3.82 4.41
C ALA A 82 -15.49 4.68 3.31
N SER A 83 -14.19 4.97 3.40
CA SER A 83 -13.48 5.65 2.32
C SER A 83 -13.54 4.82 1.03
N PHE A 84 -13.49 5.48 -0.14
CA PHE A 84 -13.39 4.78 -1.42
C PHE A 84 -12.19 3.83 -1.44
N LYS A 85 -11.07 4.26 -0.89
CA LYS A 85 -9.85 3.48 -0.76
C LYS A 85 -10.09 2.18 0.02
N THR A 86 -10.69 2.25 1.19
CA THR A 86 -11.03 1.08 2.03
C THR A 86 -11.95 0.11 1.30
N TRP A 87 -12.97 0.64 0.63
CA TRP A 87 -13.90 -0.17 -0.15
C TRP A 87 -13.20 -0.87 -1.33
N LEU A 88 -12.34 -0.15 -2.05
CA LEU A 88 -11.52 -0.66 -3.15
C LEU A 88 -10.59 -1.80 -2.70
N TYR A 89 -9.87 -1.61 -1.59
CA TYR A 89 -9.00 -2.64 -1.02
C TYR A 89 -9.78 -3.89 -0.57
N ARG A 90 -11.00 -3.72 -0.06
CA ARG A 90 -11.86 -4.85 0.31
C ARG A 90 -12.26 -5.69 -0.89
N ILE A 91 -12.60 -5.08 -2.02
CA ILE A 91 -12.87 -5.79 -3.27
C ILE A 91 -11.63 -6.57 -3.72
N LEU A 92 -10.47 -5.89 -3.75
CA LEU A 92 -9.20 -6.49 -4.14
C LEU A 92 -8.84 -7.69 -3.25
N ALA A 93 -8.89 -7.55 -1.92
CA ALA A 93 -8.56 -8.61 -0.99
C ALA A 93 -9.43 -9.86 -1.20
N ASN A 94 -10.74 -9.67 -1.41
CA ASN A 94 -11.65 -10.79 -1.67
C ASN A 94 -11.30 -11.51 -2.97
N ARG A 95 -10.98 -10.78 -4.04
CA ARG A 95 -10.58 -11.37 -5.33
C ARG A 95 -9.23 -12.07 -5.25
N ALA A 96 -8.25 -11.42 -4.62
CA ALA A 96 -6.91 -11.97 -4.42
C ALA A 96 -6.93 -13.26 -3.59
N ARG A 97 -7.72 -13.30 -2.50
CA ARG A 97 -7.92 -14.53 -1.70
C ARG A 97 -8.57 -15.65 -2.53
N THR A 98 -9.62 -15.33 -3.27
CA THR A 98 -10.29 -16.32 -4.15
C THR A 98 -9.30 -16.87 -5.17
N ARG A 99 -8.46 -16.03 -5.76
CA ARG A 99 -7.44 -16.45 -6.72
C ARG A 99 -6.36 -17.32 -6.04
N ALA A 100 -5.86 -16.93 -4.87
CA ALA A 100 -4.88 -17.69 -4.10
C ALA A 100 -5.38 -19.09 -3.75
N VAL A 101 -6.65 -19.22 -3.33
CA VAL A 101 -7.29 -20.51 -3.06
C VAL A 101 -7.32 -21.40 -4.30
N ARG A 102 -7.70 -20.84 -5.46
CA ARG A 102 -7.73 -21.59 -6.73
C ARG A 102 -6.34 -22.07 -7.17
N GLU A 103 -5.28 -21.36 -6.77
CA GLU A 103 -3.90 -21.74 -7.02
C GLU A 103 -3.32 -22.68 -5.94
N GLY A 104 -4.16 -23.22 -5.05
CA GLY A 104 -3.75 -24.15 -3.98
C GLY A 104 -2.95 -23.48 -2.86
N ARG A 105 -3.07 -22.16 -2.68
CA ARG A 105 -2.31 -21.38 -1.71
C ARG A 105 -3.24 -20.80 -0.64
N THR A 106 -3.45 -21.60 0.40
CA THR A 106 -4.29 -21.16 1.53
C THR A 106 -3.45 -21.13 2.79
N VAL A 107 -2.71 -20.05 3.01
CA VAL A 107 -2.23 -19.74 4.35
C VAL A 107 -2.94 -18.46 4.79
N PRO A 108 -3.85 -18.50 5.78
CA PRO A 108 -4.48 -17.31 6.33
C PRO A 108 -3.39 -16.35 6.83
N PHE A 109 -3.55 -15.03 6.66
CA PHE A 109 -2.62 -14.06 7.23
C PHE A 109 -2.48 -14.21 8.75
N SER A 110 -3.55 -14.63 9.43
CA SER A 110 -3.54 -14.96 10.86
C SER A 110 -2.56 -16.10 11.21
N ALA A 111 -2.44 -17.14 10.38
CA ALA A 111 -1.50 -18.22 10.59
C ALA A 111 -0.03 -17.82 10.29
N LEU A 112 0.18 -16.82 9.44
CA LEU A 112 1.51 -16.26 9.18
C LEU A 112 1.99 -15.33 10.33
N ALA A 113 1.08 -14.88 11.19
CA ALA A 113 1.41 -14.02 12.32
C ALA A 113 2.10 -14.78 13.47
N GLU A 114 1.93 -16.11 13.55
CA GLU A 114 2.45 -16.95 14.63
C GLU A 114 3.87 -17.48 14.40
N THR A 115 4.40 -17.40 13.18
CA THR A 115 5.73 -17.91 12.83
C THR A 115 6.81 -16.83 12.93
N GLY A 116 7.26 -16.56 14.14
CA GLY A 116 8.42 -15.68 14.33
C GLY A 116 8.74 -15.44 15.79
N ASN A 117 9.55 -16.33 16.37
CA ASN A 117 10.23 -16.08 17.64
C ASN A 117 11.39 -15.10 17.38
N ASP A 118 11.10 -13.80 17.28
CA ASP A 118 12.12 -12.75 17.14
C ASP A 118 12.54 -12.26 18.53
N GLU A 119 13.50 -12.92 19.14
CA GLU A 119 14.09 -12.54 20.44
C GLU A 119 14.95 -11.27 20.40
N HIS A 120 15.06 -10.58 19.27
CA HIS A 120 15.86 -9.35 19.10
C HIS A 120 15.00 -8.14 18.73
N ALA A 121 13.89 -7.95 19.44
CA ALA A 121 13.09 -6.75 19.29
C ALA A 121 13.79 -5.53 19.93
N VAL A 122 14.00 -4.47 19.15
CA VAL A 122 14.42 -3.16 19.67
C VAL A 122 13.44 -2.74 20.77
N HIS A 123 13.95 -2.22 21.91
CA HIS A 123 13.19 -1.81 23.07
C HIS A 123 11.97 -0.94 22.69
N PRO A 124 10.75 -1.27 23.20
CA PRO A 124 9.53 -0.53 22.92
C PRO A 124 9.58 0.96 23.28
N GLU A 125 10.48 1.34 24.19
CA GLU A 125 10.65 2.70 24.71
C GLU A 125 11.12 3.73 23.67
N ARG A 126 11.56 3.28 22.48
CA ARG A 126 12.02 4.17 21.39
C ARG A 126 10.87 4.65 20.48
N PHE A 127 9.66 4.22 20.75
CA PHE A 127 8.46 4.62 19.99
C PHE A 127 7.44 5.28 20.93
N ASP A 128 6.68 6.24 20.42
CA ASP A 128 5.54 6.82 21.13
C ASP A 128 4.30 5.90 21.06
N ALA A 129 3.22 6.30 21.73
CA ALA A 129 1.96 5.55 21.74
C ALA A 129 1.31 5.38 20.35
N GLY A 130 1.68 6.22 19.38
CA GLY A 130 1.28 6.13 17.97
C GLY A 130 2.21 5.26 17.12
N GLY A 131 3.30 4.73 17.72
CA GLY A 131 4.31 3.95 17.02
C GLY A 131 5.26 4.78 16.16
N MET A 132 5.32 6.10 16.38
CA MET A 132 6.28 7.01 15.74
C MET A 132 7.58 7.10 16.56
N TRP A 133 8.66 7.50 15.91
CA TRP A 133 9.98 7.66 16.52
C TRP A 133 9.99 8.77 17.57
N ARG A 134 10.49 8.51 18.79
CA ARG A 134 10.77 9.55 19.78
C ARG A 134 11.99 10.40 19.43
N ASP A 135 12.98 9.77 18.78
CA ASP A 135 14.19 10.46 18.29
C ASP A 135 14.45 10.10 16.83
N PRO A 136 14.03 10.94 15.85
CA PRO A 136 14.38 10.76 14.45
C PRO A 136 15.89 10.99 14.23
N PRO A 137 16.50 10.32 13.23
CA PRO A 137 17.91 10.55 12.88
C PRO A 137 18.15 12.02 12.50
N VAL A 138 19.19 12.65 13.07
CA VAL A 138 19.56 14.04 12.81
C VAL A 138 20.21 14.15 11.43
N GLY A 139 19.74 15.06 10.57
CA GLY A 139 20.43 15.42 9.33
C GLY A 139 19.54 15.74 8.13
N TRP A 140 18.59 16.68 8.26
CA TRP A 140 17.71 17.07 7.15
C TRP A 140 17.77 18.59 6.87
N THR A 141 18.93 19.08 6.46
CA THR A 141 19.07 20.44 5.90
C THR A 141 20.18 20.45 4.84
N ASP A 142 19.86 20.98 3.67
CA ASP A 142 20.61 21.29 2.45
C ASP A 142 20.57 20.21 1.34
N GLU A 143 19.96 20.58 0.20
CA GLU A 143 19.88 19.77 -1.01
C GLU A 143 21.19 19.87 -1.81
N THR A 144 22.09 18.88 -1.62
CA THR A 144 23.28 18.71 -2.46
C THR A 144 23.15 17.48 -3.37
N PRO A 145 23.85 17.42 -4.54
CA PRO A 145 23.83 16.24 -5.42
C PRO A 145 24.23 14.95 -4.72
N GLU A 146 25.19 15.02 -3.78
CA GLU A 146 25.64 13.89 -2.97
C GLU A 146 24.52 13.39 -2.06
N ARG A 147 23.72 14.31 -1.53
CA ARG A 147 22.57 13.96 -0.69
C ARG A 147 21.47 13.32 -1.47
N LEU A 148 21.16 13.79 -2.67
CA LEU A 148 20.18 13.16 -3.56
C LEU A 148 20.58 11.73 -3.93
N ALA A 149 21.88 11.49 -4.16
CA ALA A 149 22.40 10.14 -4.39
C ALA A 149 22.27 9.26 -3.14
N LEU A 150 22.61 9.77 -1.95
CA LEU A 150 22.44 9.06 -0.68
C LEU A 150 20.98 8.77 -0.36
N GLU A 151 20.07 9.70 -0.67
CA GLU A 151 18.64 9.48 -0.52
C GLU A 151 18.10 8.39 -1.47
N ALA A 152 18.62 8.34 -2.71
CA ALA A 152 18.26 7.29 -3.67
C ALA A 152 18.76 5.91 -3.20
N GLU A 153 19.99 5.84 -2.70
CA GLU A 153 20.55 4.61 -2.15
C GLU A 153 19.81 4.16 -0.89
N THR A 154 19.52 5.07 0.04
CA THR A 154 18.74 4.79 1.25
C THR A 154 17.34 4.30 0.89
N ARG A 155 16.71 4.87 -0.15
CA ARG A 155 15.41 4.42 -0.64
C ARG A 155 15.48 3.01 -1.18
N GLN A 156 16.51 2.66 -1.95
CA GLN A 156 16.70 1.30 -2.47
C GLN A 156 16.87 0.28 -1.34
N VAL A 157 17.66 0.63 -0.31
CA VAL A 157 17.84 -0.22 0.89
C VAL A 157 16.51 -0.41 1.63
N MET A 158 15.74 0.66 1.79
CA MET A 158 14.41 0.60 2.41
C MET A 158 13.46 -0.29 1.62
N GLU A 159 13.39 -0.11 0.30
CA GLU A 159 12.56 -0.94 -0.58
C GLU A 159 12.96 -2.42 -0.52
N ALA A 160 14.27 -2.70 -0.56
CA ALA A 160 14.79 -4.07 -0.42
C ALA A 160 14.42 -4.68 0.95
N ALA A 161 14.56 -3.91 2.03
CA ALA A 161 14.19 -4.33 3.37
C ALA A 161 12.70 -4.63 3.49
N VAL A 162 11.83 -3.79 2.92
CA VAL A 162 10.38 -4.03 2.88
C VAL A 162 10.06 -5.29 2.07
N GLN A 163 10.71 -5.52 0.94
CA GLN A 163 10.51 -6.73 0.12
C GLN A 163 10.97 -8.00 0.83
N ALA A 164 11.99 -7.92 1.68
CA ALA A 164 12.49 -9.03 2.48
C ALA A 164 11.60 -9.41 3.67
N LEU A 165 10.64 -8.56 4.05
CA LEU A 165 9.72 -8.84 5.15
C LEU A 165 8.85 -10.07 4.87
N PRO A 166 8.52 -10.87 5.90
CA PRO A 166 7.45 -11.86 5.81
C PRO A 166 6.14 -11.22 5.30
N ALA A 167 5.36 -11.97 4.52
CA ALA A 167 4.20 -11.44 3.82
C ALA A 167 3.21 -10.69 4.72
N ALA A 168 2.90 -11.23 5.92
CA ALA A 168 1.99 -10.59 6.86
C ALA A 168 2.55 -9.26 7.42
N GLN A 169 3.84 -9.21 7.75
CA GLN A 169 4.50 -7.99 8.23
C GLN A 169 4.53 -6.93 7.15
N ARG A 170 4.90 -7.32 5.92
CA ARG A 170 4.90 -6.42 4.76
C ARG A 170 3.51 -5.88 4.46
N ALA A 171 2.47 -6.73 4.49
CA ALA A 171 1.10 -6.32 4.26
C ALA A 171 0.65 -5.24 5.25
N VAL A 172 0.86 -5.47 6.54
CA VAL A 172 0.46 -4.52 7.59
C VAL A 172 1.25 -3.21 7.48
N LEU A 173 2.56 -3.26 7.19
CA LEU A 173 3.41 -2.08 7.03
C LEU A 173 2.94 -1.23 5.84
N VAL A 174 2.77 -1.84 4.66
CA VAL A 174 2.34 -1.14 3.45
C VAL A 174 0.96 -0.51 3.64
N LEU A 175 0.00 -1.26 4.16
CA LEU A 175 -1.35 -0.72 4.37
C LEU A 175 -1.37 0.43 5.38
N ARG A 176 -0.55 0.37 6.44
CA ARG A 176 -0.55 1.41 7.49
C ARG A 176 0.31 2.61 7.09
N ASP A 177 1.57 2.39 6.71
CA ASP A 177 2.58 3.45 6.58
C ASP A 177 2.64 4.05 5.17
N GLU A 178 2.40 3.26 4.11
CA GLU A 178 2.36 3.76 2.74
C GLU A 178 0.93 4.16 2.33
N ASP A 179 -0.05 3.32 2.63
CA ASP A 179 -1.43 3.51 2.16
C ASP A 179 -2.31 4.23 3.18
N GLY A 180 -1.88 4.42 4.42
CA GLY A 180 -2.54 5.21 5.44
C GLY A 180 -3.90 4.66 5.92
N LEU A 181 -4.12 3.34 5.84
CA LEU A 181 -5.33 2.72 6.37
C LEU A 181 -5.30 2.70 7.90
N GLU A 182 -6.48 2.81 8.50
CA GLU A 182 -6.60 2.73 9.97
C GLU A 182 -6.48 1.29 10.47
N THR A 183 -6.11 1.14 11.74
CA THR A 183 -5.88 -0.19 12.37
C THR A 183 -7.07 -1.12 12.20
N GLU A 184 -8.30 -0.62 12.43
CA GLU A 184 -9.53 -1.40 12.31
C GLU A 184 -9.80 -1.84 10.86
N GLU A 185 -9.51 -0.96 9.88
CA GLU A 185 -9.64 -1.26 8.46
C GLU A 185 -8.68 -2.39 8.05
N ILE A 186 -7.43 -2.32 8.51
CA ILE A 186 -6.41 -3.36 8.26
C ILE A 186 -6.81 -4.67 8.92
N CYS A 187 -7.30 -4.64 10.16
CA CYS A 187 -7.78 -5.83 10.86
C CYS A 187 -8.91 -6.52 10.10
N ASN A 188 -9.90 -5.75 9.65
CA ASN A 188 -11.03 -6.25 8.86
C ASN A 188 -10.60 -6.76 7.47
N LEU A 189 -9.59 -6.12 6.86
CA LEU A 189 -9.09 -6.47 5.54
C LEU A 189 -8.27 -7.77 5.55
N LEU A 190 -7.45 -7.98 6.58
CA LEU A 190 -6.52 -9.10 6.69
C LEU A 190 -6.99 -10.22 7.64
N ASP A 191 -8.17 -10.05 8.25
CA ASP A 191 -8.71 -10.98 9.26
C ASP A 191 -7.75 -11.14 10.46
N LEU A 192 -7.31 -10.01 11.01
CA LEU A 192 -6.38 -9.94 12.14
C LEU A 192 -7.07 -9.35 13.37
N THR A 193 -6.59 -9.75 14.55
CA THR A 193 -6.90 -9.01 15.78
C THR A 193 -6.06 -7.73 15.87
N VAL A 194 -6.54 -6.72 16.59
CA VAL A 194 -5.80 -5.46 16.83
C VAL A 194 -4.43 -5.73 17.46
N THR A 195 -4.36 -6.69 18.37
CA THR A 195 -3.09 -7.09 19.02
C THR A 195 -2.12 -7.67 18.00
N ASN A 196 -2.55 -8.61 17.15
CA ASN A 196 -1.71 -9.19 16.11
C ASN A 196 -1.26 -8.14 15.09
N GLN A 197 -2.15 -7.25 14.67
CA GLN A 197 -1.81 -6.15 13.75
C GLN A 197 -0.69 -5.27 14.34
N ARG A 198 -0.79 -4.87 15.62
CA ARG A 198 0.24 -4.06 16.30
C ARG A 198 1.58 -4.79 16.40
N VAL A 199 1.57 -6.08 16.74
CA VAL A 199 2.79 -6.91 16.82
C VAL A 199 3.45 -7.02 15.45
N LEU A 200 2.68 -7.30 14.40
CA LEU A 200 3.20 -7.41 13.04
C LEU A 200 3.80 -6.10 12.56
N LEU A 201 3.11 -4.97 12.79
CA LEU A 201 3.59 -3.64 12.41
C LEU A 201 4.87 -3.28 13.15
N HIS A 202 4.93 -3.53 14.46
CA HIS A 202 6.12 -3.29 15.25
C HIS A 202 7.32 -4.10 14.74
N ARG A 203 7.15 -5.40 14.50
CA ARG A 203 8.21 -6.26 13.96
C ARG A 203 8.67 -5.81 12.57
N ALA A 204 7.72 -5.42 11.70
CA ALA A 204 8.04 -4.92 10.37
C ALA A 204 8.91 -3.67 10.43
N ARG A 205 8.49 -2.66 11.19
CA ARG A 205 9.22 -1.40 11.38
C ARG A 205 10.61 -1.63 11.98
N THR A 206 10.73 -2.55 12.95
CA THR A 206 12.01 -2.92 13.57
C THR A 206 12.99 -3.50 12.54
N ARG A 207 12.54 -4.43 11.69
CA ARG A 207 13.40 -5.04 10.65
C ARG A 207 13.85 -4.04 9.60
N VAL A 208 12.95 -3.20 9.10
CA VAL A 208 13.30 -2.14 8.14
C VAL A 208 14.33 -1.18 8.75
N ARG A 209 14.13 -0.79 10.01
CA ARG A 209 15.07 0.05 10.72
C ARG A 209 16.45 -0.59 10.85
N GLN A 210 16.53 -1.85 11.26
CA GLN A 210 17.81 -2.57 11.39
C GLN A 210 18.57 -2.59 10.06
N ALA A 211 17.87 -2.81 8.94
CA ALA A 211 18.48 -2.78 7.62
C ALA A 211 19.06 -1.39 7.29
N LEU A 212 18.33 -0.31 7.61
CA LEU A 212 18.80 1.06 7.40
C LEU A 212 19.99 1.41 8.32
N GLU A 213 19.95 1.02 9.60
CA GLU A 213 21.06 1.24 10.53
C GLU A 213 22.33 0.49 10.10
N GLN A 214 22.21 -0.73 9.59
CA GLN A 214 23.33 -1.50 9.05
C GLN A 214 23.95 -0.81 7.83
N HIS A 215 23.12 -0.34 6.91
CA HIS A 215 23.56 0.40 5.73
C HIS A 215 24.33 1.67 6.13
N MET A 216 23.77 2.48 7.04
CA MET A 216 24.42 3.72 7.51
C MET A 216 25.73 3.48 8.27
N ARG A 217 25.91 2.31 8.92
CA ARG A 217 27.18 1.94 9.58
C ARG A 217 28.21 1.39 8.60
N GLY A 218 27.79 0.73 7.52
CA GLY A 218 28.68 0.15 6.50
C GLY A 218 29.19 1.17 5.48
N GLY A 219 28.55 2.34 5.36
CA GLY A 219 28.94 3.44 4.46
C GLY A 219 29.93 4.47 5.08
N ARG A 220 30.57 4.15 6.21
CA ARG A 220 31.63 4.96 6.80
C ARG A 220 33.01 4.38 6.60
#